data_63d7a5c79fa3699c9d036a7489b35930
#
_entry.id   63d7a5c79fa3699c9d036a7489b35930
#
_cell.length_a   1.000
_cell.length_b   1.000
_cell.length_c   1.000
_cell.angle_alpha   90.00
_cell.angle_beta   90.00
_cell.angle_gamma   90.00
#
_symmetry.space_group_name_H-M   'P 1'
#
loop_
_entity.id
_entity.type
_entity.pdbx_description
1 polymer ?
#
loop_
_entity_poly.entity_id
_entity_poly.type
_entity_poly.pdbx_seq_one_letter_code
_entity_poly.pdbx_strand_id
1 'polypeptide(L)'
;MGAEQKTRFVLDKEKCIKCGQCINTCSGMVLERGQDGYPEMKPFERYGWRGCWRCQHCLAVCPAGAISIFGKKPEDSLPPPPPEMGEYMEQLIVNRRSCRRFLDKNVDPEIISGMLAAMSAVPTGGNSCNVEYTVIDDKDRVREIWRSAYSRMDADAKRHIYTHSFSDFYYGKMKESEKTVRKDDLLFCGAPHLFIAHERCAGKWAEDSKVNCIIATAYFELLCNAHGLGTTIMSYPAEVLNELAPEARAMLNIPKDHYTGLIVGFGYPEIKYARGVQKDRTAKIHRCTGKT
;
A
#
# COMPACT_ATOMS: atom_id res chain seq x y z
N MET A 1 0.73 -33.47 5.71
CA MET A 1 -0.38 -32.80 6.40
C MET A 1 -1.12 -31.96 5.36
N GLY A 2 -2.41 -32.19 5.18
CA GLY A 2 -3.24 -31.44 4.25
C GLY A 2 -3.32 -29.95 4.61
N ALA A 3 -3.67 -29.08 3.66
CA ALA A 3 -3.83 -27.64 3.88
C ALA A 3 -4.83 -27.34 5.01
N GLU A 4 -5.82 -28.19 5.20
CA GLU A 4 -6.82 -28.11 6.27
C GLU A 4 -6.19 -28.12 7.67
N GLN A 5 -5.25 -28.99 7.94
CA GLN A 5 -4.58 -29.09 9.26
C GLN A 5 -3.75 -27.84 9.60
N LYS A 6 -3.37 -27.05 8.58
CA LYS A 6 -2.64 -25.78 8.76
C LYS A 6 -3.54 -24.62 9.15
N THR A 7 -4.86 -24.72 8.94
CA THR A 7 -5.79 -23.64 9.31
C THR A 7 -5.95 -23.50 10.80
N ARG A 8 -5.81 -24.59 11.56
CA ARG A 8 -6.12 -24.63 12.98
C ARG A 8 -7.49 -24.02 13.29
N PHE A 9 -8.50 -24.36 12.44
CA PHE A 9 -9.87 -23.95 12.71
C PHE A 9 -10.37 -24.62 13.97
N VAL A 10 -10.79 -23.84 14.96
CA VAL A 10 -11.32 -24.29 16.22
C VAL A 10 -12.66 -23.62 16.47
N LEU A 11 -13.66 -24.43 16.78
CA LEU A 11 -14.99 -23.99 17.17
C LEU A 11 -15.22 -24.29 18.66
N ASP A 12 -15.53 -23.26 19.42
CA ASP A 12 -16.07 -23.36 20.77
C ASP A 12 -17.57 -23.63 20.67
N LYS A 13 -17.97 -24.90 20.87
CA LYS A 13 -19.38 -25.32 20.75
C LYS A 13 -20.27 -24.75 21.88
N GLU A 14 -19.70 -24.41 23.03
CA GLU A 14 -20.44 -23.82 24.14
C GLU A 14 -20.85 -22.37 23.83
N LYS A 15 -19.98 -21.64 23.14
CA LYS A 15 -20.27 -20.26 22.69
C LYS A 15 -21.09 -20.23 21.40
N CYS A 16 -21.01 -21.22 20.54
CA CYS A 16 -21.59 -21.20 19.21
C CYS A 16 -23.11 -21.25 19.23
N ILE A 17 -23.76 -20.19 18.76
CA ILE A 17 -25.24 -20.07 18.65
C ILE A 17 -25.79 -20.63 17.31
N LYS A 18 -25.00 -21.31 16.49
CA LYS A 18 -25.38 -21.94 15.22
C LYS A 18 -26.03 -20.98 14.18
N CYS A 19 -25.71 -19.69 14.21
CA CYS A 19 -26.32 -18.68 13.36
C CYS A 19 -25.93 -18.81 11.87
N GLY A 20 -24.83 -19.50 11.53
CA GLY A 20 -24.38 -19.73 10.15
C GLY A 20 -23.68 -18.55 9.49
N GLN A 21 -23.45 -17.42 10.16
CA GLN A 21 -22.81 -16.23 9.55
C GLN A 21 -21.42 -16.54 9.01
N CYS A 22 -20.64 -17.35 9.73
CA CYS A 22 -19.29 -17.76 9.28
C CYS A 22 -19.32 -18.59 7.99
N ILE A 23 -20.37 -19.40 7.79
CA ILE A 23 -20.58 -20.16 6.56
C ILE A 23 -20.91 -19.21 5.40
N ASN A 24 -21.88 -18.31 5.62
CA ASN A 24 -22.38 -17.40 4.60
C ASN A 24 -21.32 -16.39 4.13
N THR A 25 -20.39 -15.98 5.02
CA THR A 25 -19.32 -15.03 4.66
C THR A 25 -18.07 -15.69 4.07
N CYS A 26 -18.00 -17.02 4.04
CA CYS A 26 -16.81 -17.74 3.60
C CYS A 26 -16.60 -17.65 2.09
N SER A 27 -15.76 -16.71 1.64
CA SER A 27 -15.44 -16.53 0.21
C SER A 27 -14.84 -17.78 -0.46
N GLY A 28 -14.11 -18.60 0.32
CA GLY A 28 -13.54 -19.87 -0.15
C GLY A 28 -14.53 -21.03 -0.14
N MET A 29 -15.75 -20.83 0.42
CA MET A 29 -16.80 -21.86 0.54
C MET A 29 -16.32 -23.16 1.19
N VAL A 30 -15.35 -23.03 2.11
CA VAL A 30 -14.76 -24.18 2.84
C VAL A 30 -15.43 -24.44 4.18
N LEU A 31 -16.44 -23.66 4.55
CA LEU A 31 -17.26 -23.90 5.74
C LEU A 31 -18.64 -24.36 5.32
N GLU A 32 -19.14 -25.37 6.00
CA GLU A 32 -20.48 -25.89 5.82
C GLU A 32 -21.16 -26.18 7.17
N ARG A 33 -22.44 -26.50 7.14
CA ARG A 33 -23.19 -26.91 8.33
C ARG A 33 -23.07 -28.41 8.50
N GLY A 34 -22.44 -28.82 9.60
CA GLY A 34 -22.35 -30.22 9.99
C GLY A 34 -23.70 -30.82 10.39
N GLN A 35 -23.74 -32.14 10.57
CA GLN A 35 -24.96 -32.87 10.94
C GLN A 35 -25.54 -32.43 12.29
N ASP A 36 -24.67 -32.00 13.22
CA ASP A 36 -25.07 -31.46 14.54
C ASP A 36 -25.45 -29.97 14.49
N GLY A 37 -25.46 -29.36 13.29
CA GLY A 37 -25.84 -27.98 13.04
C GLY A 37 -24.73 -26.95 13.30
N TYR A 38 -23.54 -27.37 13.73
CA TYR A 38 -22.38 -26.50 13.89
C TYR A 38 -21.64 -26.27 12.57
N PRO A 39 -20.91 -25.17 12.42
CA PRO A 39 -20.04 -24.96 11.28
C PRO A 39 -18.83 -25.93 11.32
N GLU A 40 -18.58 -26.58 10.20
CA GLU A 40 -17.47 -27.48 10.01
C GLU A 40 -16.63 -27.03 8.81
N MET A 41 -15.31 -27.29 8.87
CA MET A 41 -14.43 -26.99 7.76
C MET A 41 -14.27 -28.21 6.84
N LYS A 42 -14.63 -28.02 5.57
CA LYS A 42 -14.44 -29.03 4.55
C LYS A 42 -12.96 -29.20 4.20
N PRO A 43 -12.54 -30.39 3.79
CA PRO A 43 -11.26 -30.58 3.15
C PRO A 43 -11.08 -29.66 1.93
N PHE A 44 -9.89 -29.11 1.75
CA PHE A 44 -9.53 -28.34 0.57
C PHE A 44 -8.08 -28.61 0.15
N GLU A 45 -7.80 -28.43 -1.15
CA GLU A 45 -6.50 -28.80 -1.73
C GLU A 45 -5.41 -27.79 -1.38
N ARG A 46 -5.71 -26.52 -1.51
CA ARG A 46 -4.76 -25.40 -1.33
C ARG A 46 -5.45 -24.11 -0.93
N TYR A 47 -4.71 -23.19 -0.37
CA TYR A 47 -5.19 -21.84 -0.08
C TYR A 47 -5.51 -21.03 -1.34
N GLY A 48 -6.33 -20.00 -1.19
CA GLY A 48 -6.78 -19.15 -2.28
C GLY A 48 -8.00 -19.72 -3.00
N TRP A 49 -8.07 -19.59 -4.30
CA TRP A 49 -9.24 -19.89 -5.16
C TRP A 49 -9.77 -21.34 -5.08
N ARG A 50 -8.99 -22.27 -4.55
CA ARG A 50 -9.40 -23.68 -4.37
C ARG A 50 -9.51 -24.07 -2.90
N GLY A 51 -9.75 -23.11 -2.02
CA GLY A 51 -9.84 -23.40 -0.61
C GLY A 51 -9.96 -22.17 0.25
N CYS A 52 -9.41 -22.21 1.44
CA CYS A 52 -9.43 -21.12 2.39
C CYS A 52 -8.58 -19.93 1.90
N TRP A 53 -9.15 -18.73 1.89
CA TRP A 53 -8.45 -17.49 1.51
C TRP A 53 -7.62 -16.88 2.64
N ARG A 54 -7.56 -17.52 3.80
CA ARG A 54 -6.86 -17.01 5.00
C ARG A 54 -7.32 -15.63 5.48
N CYS A 55 -8.53 -15.21 5.09
CA CYS A 55 -9.06 -13.86 5.29
C CYS A 55 -9.60 -13.61 6.71
N GLN A 56 -9.75 -14.65 7.53
CA GLN A 56 -10.26 -14.58 8.91
C GLN A 56 -11.70 -14.02 9.04
N HIS A 57 -12.46 -13.88 7.94
CA HIS A 57 -13.84 -13.40 8.00
C HIS A 57 -14.72 -14.25 8.92
N CYS A 58 -14.51 -15.57 8.96
CA CYS A 58 -15.25 -16.47 9.85
C CYS A 58 -15.02 -16.16 11.34
N LEU A 59 -13.82 -15.74 11.73
CA LEU A 59 -13.52 -15.28 13.08
C LEU A 59 -14.18 -13.93 13.34
N ALA A 60 -13.97 -12.98 12.42
CA ALA A 60 -14.41 -11.59 12.61
C ALA A 60 -15.93 -11.43 12.61
N VAL A 61 -16.68 -12.26 11.86
CA VAL A 61 -18.15 -12.17 11.76
C VAL A 61 -18.87 -12.85 12.92
N CYS A 62 -18.16 -13.66 13.73
CA CYS A 62 -18.82 -14.44 14.77
C CYS A 62 -19.25 -13.57 15.97
N PRO A 63 -20.57 -13.33 16.18
CA PRO A 63 -21.02 -12.43 17.24
C PRO A 63 -20.79 -13.01 18.65
N ALA A 64 -20.66 -14.33 18.74
CA ALA A 64 -20.41 -15.01 20.01
C ALA A 64 -18.91 -15.27 20.28
N GLY A 65 -18.01 -14.85 19.37
CA GLY A 65 -16.59 -15.11 19.51
C GLY A 65 -16.24 -16.60 19.63
N ALA A 66 -16.98 -17.47 18.92
CA ALA A 66 -16.84 -18.92 19.02
C ALA A 66 -15.76 -19.51 18.10
N ILE A 67 -15.14 -18.73 17.22
CA ILE A 67 -14.21 -19.24 16.21
C ILE A 67 -12.80 -18.68 16.41
N SER A 68 -11.83 -19.59 16.45
CA SER A 68 -10.40 -19.28 16.34
C SER A 68 -9.85 -19.92 15.07
N ILE A 69 -8.91 -19.25 14.40
CA ILE A 69 -8.31 -19.75 13.16
C ILE A 69 -6.89 -19.22 12.99
N PHE A 70 -5.98 -20.03 12.46
CA PHE A 70 -4.54 -19.69 12.31
C PHE A 70 -3.85 -19.32 13.62
N GLY A 71 -4.38 -19.80 14.76
CA GLY A 71 -3.90 -19.43 16.09
C GLY A 71 -4.33 -18.02 16.54
N LYS A 72 -5.18 -17.34 15.76
CA LYS A 72 -5.78 -16.06 16.13
C LYS A 72 -7.07 -16.29 16.91
N LYS A 73 -7.32 -15.47 17.91
CA LYS A 73 -8.46 -15.56 18.79
C LYS A 73 -9.35 -14.32 18.67
N PRO A 74 -10.68 -14.45 18.87
CA PRO A 74 -11.60 -13.32 18.74
C PRO A 74 -11.32 -12.18 19.74
N GLU A 75 -10.87 -12.50 20.96
CA GLU A 75 -10.52 -11.53 22.00
C GLU A 75 -9.35 -10.62 21.64
N ASP A 76 -8.47 -11.04 20.70
CA ASP A 76 -7.33 -10.27 20.24
C ASP A 76 -7.70 -9.32 19.07
N SER A 77 -8.96 -9.38 18.61
CA SER A 77 -9.41 -8.57 17.47
C SER A 77 -9.82 -7.17 17.92
N LEU A 78 -9.46 -6.16 17.11
CA LEU A 78 -9.95 -4.80 17.33
C LEU A 78 -11.47 -4.72 17.08
N PRO A 79 -12.20 -3.89 17.81
CA PRO A 79 -13.60 -3.61 17.52
C PRO A 79 -13.75 -2.93 16.15
N PRO A 80 -14.93 -2.98 15.53
CA PRO A 80 -15.19 -2.20 14.33
C PRO A 80 -15.03 -0.70 14.63
N PRO A 81 -14.61 0.11 13.62
CA PRO A 81 -14.46 1.54 13.81
C PRO A 81 -15.80 2.18 14.14
N PRO A 82 -15.83 3.23 15.00
CA PRO A 82 -17.05 3.95 15.31
C PRO A 82 -17.56 4.72 14.07
N PRO A 83 -18.88 4.99 13.98
CA PRO A 83 -19.49 5.65 12.82
C PRO A 83 -18.87 7.00 12.44
N GLU A 84 -18.40 7.76 13.42
CA GLU A 84 -17.79 9.09 13.27
C GLU A 84 -16.52 9.07 12.42
N MET A 85 -15.87 7.90 12.29
CA MET A 85 -14.70 7.74 11.44
C MET A 85 -14.97 8.06 9.96
N GLY A 86 -16.22 7.97 9.50
CA GLY A 86 -16.62 8.35 8.14
C GLY A 86 -16.31 9.81 7.85
N GLU A 87 -16.74 10.72 8.72
CA GLU A 87 -16.52 12.16 8.56
C GLU A 87 -15.03 12.53 8.59
N TYR A 88 -14.24 11.91 9.48
CA TYR A 88 -12.80 12.11 9.52
C TYR A 88 -12.12 11.64 8.24
N MET A 89 -12.51 10.49 7.70
CA MET A 89 -11.97 9.98 6.45
C MET A 89 -12.30 10.89 5.27
N GLU A 90 -13.53 11.40 5.18
CA GLU A 90 -13.93 12.35 4.13
C GLU A 90 -13.12 13.65 4.22
N GLN A 91 -12.95 14.21 5.42
CA GLN A 91 -12.13 15.38 5.66
C GLN A 91 -10.66 15.14 5.26
N LEU A 92 -10.12 13.97 5.59
CA LEU A 92 -8.76 13.58 5.22
C LEU A 92 -8.59 13.56 3.69
N ILE A 93 -9.50 12.89 2.98
CA ILE A 93 -9.48 12.77 1.52
C ILE A 93 -9.58 14.15 0.84
N VAL A 94 -10.50 15.00 1.31
CA VAL A 94 -10.70 16.33 0.75
C VAL A 94 -9.51 17.26 1.00
N ASN A 95 -8.88 17.13 2.17
CA ASN A 95 -7.81 18.03 2.59
C ASN A 95 -6.41 17.55 2.25
N ARG A 96 -6.17 16.24 1.97
CA ARG A 96 -4.84 15.77 1.60
C ARG A 96 -4.28 16.49 0.35
N ARG A 97 -2.97 16.72 0.34
CA ARG A 97 -2.26 17.40 -0.77
C ARG A 97 -0.98 16.65 -1.10
N SER A 98 -0.58 16.72 -2.37
CA SER A 98 0.79 16.35 -2.72
C SER A 98 1.75 17.36 -2.09
N CYS A 99 2.52 16.89 -1.13
CA CYS A 99 3.57 17.66 -0.49
C CYS A 99 4.85 17.59 -1.34
N ARG A 100 5.45 18.73 -1.66
CA ARG A 100 6.70 18.85 -2.42
C ARG A 100 7.71 19.76 -1.72
N ARG A 101 7.48 20.02 -0.46
CA ARG A 101 8.33 20.80 0.45
C ARG A 101 8.29 20.14 1.82
N PHE A 102 9.40 19.55 2.21
CA PHE A 102 9.55 18.81 3.45
C PHE A 102 10.59 19.47 4.35
N LEU A 103 10.42 19.30 5.66
CA LEU A 103 11.47 19.62 6.61
C LEU A 103 12.63 18.63 6.46
N ASP A 104 13.86 19.13 6.58
CA ASP A 104 15.05 18.29 6.60
C ASP A 104 15.18 17.55 7.94
N LYS A 105 14.25 16.63 8.18
CA LYS A 105 14.13 15.91 9.45
C LYS A 105 13.61 14.51 9.22
N ASN A 106 14.21 13.50 9.87
CA ASN A 106 13.68 12.16 9.90
C ASN A 106 12.35 12.13 10.67
N VAL A 107 11.40 11.31 10.19
CA VAL A 107 10.17 10.98 10.91
C VAL A 107 10.53 10.03 12.04
N ASP A 108 9.80 10.12 13.14
CA ASP A 108 9.96 9.22 14.27
C ASP A 108 9.79 7.76 13.81
N PRO A 109 10.76 6.88 14.08
CA PRO A 109 10.70 5.46 13.69
C PRO A 109 9.48 4.72 14.24
N GLU A 110 8.95 5.12 15.39
CA GLU A 110 7.74 4.51 15.96
C GLU A 110 6.51 4.83 15.12
N ILE A 111 6.39 6.04 14.58
CA ILE A 111 5.31 6.42 13.67
C ILE A 111 5.39 5.58 12.39
N ILE A 112 6.59 5.46 11.80
CA ILE A 112 6.80 4.66 10.59
C ILE A 112 6.44 3.20 10.86
N SER A 113 6.92 2.64 11.95
CA SER A 113 6.66 1.24 12.34
C SER A 113 5.17 0.98 12.57
N GLY A 114 4.46 1.91 13.22
CA GLY A 114 3.01 1.82 13.43
C GLY A 114 2.22 1.84 12.11
N MET A 115 2.58 2.74 11.19
CA MET A 115 1.96 2.79 9.86
C MET A 115 2.22 1.50 9.08
N LEU A 116 3.45 0.99 9.08
CA LEU A 116 3.80 -0.25 8.37
C LEU A 116 3.08 -1.48 8.95
N ALA A 117 2.87 -1.53 10.26
CA ALA A 117 2.07 -2.58 10.88
C ALA A 117 0.62 -2.57 10.36
N ALA A 118 0.00 -1.39 10.22
CA ALA A 118 -1.34 -1.24 9.65
C ALA A 118 -1.41 -1.65 8.17
N MET A 119 -0.31 -1.50 7.42
CA MET A 119 -0.23 -1.92 6.01
C MET A 119 -0.44 -3.42 5.80
N SER A 120 -0.28 -4.24 6.83
CA SER A 120 -0.58 -5.68 6.78
C SER A 120 -2.07 -5.98 6.50
N ALA A 121 -2.96 -5.02 6.73
CA ALA A 121 -4.40 -5.15 6.50
C ALA A 121 -4.85 -4.61 5.13
N VAL A 122 -3.94 -4.12 4.29
CA VAL A 122 -4.28 -3.61 2.96
C VAL A 122 -4.82 -4.75 2.08
N PRO A 123 -5.96 -4.55 1.40
CA PRO A 123 -6.55 -5.59 0.58
C PRO A 123 -5.68 -5.94 -0.64
N THR A 124 -5.66 -7.22 -0.98
CA THR A 124 -5.01 -7.75 -2.18
C THR A 124 -5.93 -8.73 -2.91
N GLY A 125 -5.76 -8.89 -4.20
CA GLY A 125 -6.51 -9.85 -5.00
C GLY A 125 -6.45 -11.26 -4.39
N GLY A 126 -7.61 -11.87 -4.12
CA GLY A 126 -7.71 -13.19 -3.50
C GLY A 126 -7.07 -13.31 -2.12
N ASN A 127 -6.87 -12.18 -1.41
CA ASN A 127 -6.14 -12.12 -0.14
C ASN A 127 -4.76 -12.78 -0.24
N SER A 128 -4.04 -12.50 -1.34
CA SER A 128 -2.71 -13.07 -1.63
C SER A 128 -1.65 -12.63 -0.62
N CYS A 129 -1.76 -11.40 -0.11
CA CYS A 129 -0.82 -10.79 0.83
C CYS A 129 0.64 -10.89 0.35
N ASN A 130 0.87 -10.76 -0.96
CA ASN A 130 2.21 -10.88 -1.56
C ASN A 130 2.91 -9.54 -1.77
N VAL A 131 2.23 -8.41 -1.51
CA VAL A 131 2.86 -7.10 -1.62
C VAL A 131 3.93 -6.96 -0.54
N GLU A 132 5.11 -6.58 -0.96
CA GLU A 132 6.24 -6.24 -0.10
C GLU A 132 6.41 -4.73 -0.05
N TYR A 133 6.99 -4.24 1.03
CA TYR A 133 7.19 -2.81 1.24
C TYR A 133 8.68 -2.53 1.48
N THR A 134 9.26 -1.70 0.62
CA THR A 134 10.58 -1.12 0.87
C THR A 134 10.41 0.29 1.38
N VAL A 135 11.01 0.59 2.52
CA VAL A 135 11.05 1.92 3.12
C VAL A 135 12.49 2.37 3.24
N ILE A 136 12.76 3.57 2.77
CA ILE A 136 14.02 4.26 3.03
C ILE A 136 13.70 5.29 4.12
N ASP A 137 13.97 4.96 5.34
CA ASP A 137 13.61 5.71 6.56
C ASP A 137 14.75 6.59 7.10
N ASP A 138 15.80 6.75 6.32
CA ASP A 138 16.92 7.66 6.58
C ASP A 138 17.07 8.66 5.42
N LYS A 139 17.00 9.95 5.76
CA LYS A 139 17.11 11.04 4.79
C LYS A 139 18.47 11.11 4.08
N ASP A 140 19.55 10.69 4.74
CA ASP A 140 20.87 10.73 4.12
C ASP A 140 21.00 9.57 3.11
N ARG A 141 20.36 8.43 3.39
CA ARG A 141 20.24 7.33 2.43
C ARG A 141 19.42 7.71 1.19
N VAL A 142 18.32 8.44 1.37
CA VAL A 142 17.54 9.00 0.24
C VAL A 142 18.41 9.90 -0.62
N ARG A 143 19.21 10.76 -0.01
CA ARG A 143 20.15 11.65 -0.72
C ARG A 143 21.23 10.88 -1.49
N GLU A 144 21.73 9.79 -0.94
CA GLU A 144 22.69 8.93 -1.65
C GLU A 144 22.07 8.34 -2.91
N ILE A 145 20.85 7.82 -2.82
CA ILE A 145 20.10 7.28 -3.97
C ILE A 145 19.88 8.37 -5.01
N TRP A 146 19.43 9.54 -4.59
CA TRP A 146 19.25 10.68 -5.48
C TRP A 146 20.54 11.09 -6.19
N ARG A 147 21.65 11.24 -5.46
CA ARG A 147 22.94 11.60 -6.04
C ARG A 147 23.43 10.57 -7.04
N SER A 148 23.26 9.30 -6.75
CA SER A 148 23.60 8.21 -7.67
C SER A 148 22.80 8.30 -8.97
N ALA A 149 21.46 8.46 -8.86
CA ALA A 149 20.58 8.61 -10.01
C ALA A 149 20.92 9.87 -10.83
N TYR A 150 21.12 11.00 -10.15
CA TYR A 150 21.47 12.27 -10.79
C TYR A 150 22.80 12.21 -11.54
N SER A 151 23.85 11.63 -10.92
CA SER A 151 25.16 11.47 -11.53
C SER A 151 25.09 10.63 -12.81
N ARG A 152 24.27 9.60 -12.83
CA ARG A 152 24.05 8.79 -14.02
C ARG A 152 23.33 9.57 -15.13
N MET A 153 22.26 10.27 -14.79
CA MET A 153 21.51 11.11 -15.73
C MET A 153 22.40 12.23 -16.32
N ASP A 154 23.25 12.86 -15.51
CA ASP A 154 24.21 13.89 -15.95
C ASP A 154 25.27 13.30 -16.92
N ALA A 155 25.76 12.10 -16.63
CA ALA A 155 26.72 11.42 -17.49
C ALA A 155 26.09 11.04 -18.85
N ASP A 156 24.86 10.55 -18.86
CA ASP A 156 24.14 10.19 -20.07
C ASP A 156 23.78 11.43 -20.90
N ALA A 157 23.38 12.53 -20.25
CA ALA A 157 23.14 13.82 -20.88
C ALA A 157 24.37 14.35 -21.63
N LYS A 158 25.55 14.28 -20.99
CA LYS A 158 26.82 14.70 -21.60
C LYS A 158 27.22 13.85 -22.80
N ARG A 159 26.75 12.61 -22.86
CA ARG A 159 26.99 11.68 -23.98
C ARG A 159 25.92 11.72 -25.05
N HIS A 160 24.87 12.55 -24.87
CA HIS A 160 23.65 12.57 -25.68
C HIS A 160 22.99 11.19 -25.84
N ILE A 161 23.06 10.36 -24.79
CA ILE A 161 22.43 9.03 -24.72
C ILE A 161 21.10 9.19 -23.98
N TYR A 162 20.13 9.82 -24.62
CA TYR A 162 18.78 9.86 -24.10
C TYR A 162 17.94 8.77 -24.75
N THR A 163 17.49 7.82 -23.96
CA THR A 163 16.63 6.74 -24.43
C THR A 163 15.14 7.08 -24.32
N HIS A 164 14.79 8.20 -23.66
CA HIS A 164 13.41 8.55 -23.37
C HIS A 164 13.18 10.07 -23.48
N SER A 165 12.15 10.50 -24.23
CA SER A 165 11.80 11.93 -24.42
C SER A 165 11.47 12.68 -23.10
N PHE A 166 11.08 11.94 -22.06
CA PHE A 166 10.78 12.46 -20.74
C PHE A 166 12.05 12.79 -19.94
N SER A 167 13.16 12.10 -20.18
CA SER A 167 14.42 12.32 -19.46
C SER A 167 15.03 13.67 -19.78
N ASP A 168 14.91 14.16 -21.03
CA ASP A 168 15.37 15.48 -21.42
C ASP A 168 14.65 16.61 -20.66
N PHE A 169 13.34 16.50 -20.55
CA PHE A 169 12.53 17.47 -19.86
C PHE A 169 12.89 17.58 -18.37
N TYR A 170 12.96 16.43 -17.68
CA TYR A 170 13.27 16.41 -16.25
C TYR A 170 14.73 16.73 -15.95
N TYR A 171 15.66 16.26 -16.79
CA TYR A 171 17.05 16.64 -16.66
C TYR A 171 17.23 18.15 -16.84
N GLY A 172 16.56 18.75 -17.84
CA GLY A 172 16.53 20.18 -18.03
C GLY A 172 15.99 20.93 -16.80
N LYS A 173 14.91 20.43 -16.21
CA LYS A 173 14.35 20.98 -14.96
C LYS A 173 15.30 20.84 -13.76
N MET A 174 16.00 19.72 -13.62
CA MET A 174 17.01 19.54 -12.58
C MET A 174 18.16 20.52 -12.74
N LYS A 175 18.65 20.75 -13.96
CA LYS A 175 19.68 21.76 -14.26
C LYS A 175 19.20 23.20 -14.01
N GLU A 176 17.94 23.49 -14.26
CA GLU A 176 17.34 24.78 -13.97
C GLU A 176 17.24 25.03 -12.47
N SER A 177 16.90 23.99 -11.68
CA SER A 177 16.81 24.08 -10.21
C SER A 177 18.15 24.37 -9.54
N GLU A 178 19.28 23.90 -10.10
CA GLU A 178 20.62 24.23 -9.62
C GLU A 178 20.91 25.72 -9.62
N LYS A 179 20.26 26.48 -10.51
CA LYS A 179 20.43 27.94 -10.68
C LYS A 179 19.54 28.76 -9.77
N THR A 180 18.60 28.12 -9.08
CA THR A 180 17.63 28.78 -8.21
C THR A 180 18.01 28.59 -6.74
N VAL A 181 17.38 29.35 -5.84
CA VAL A 181 17.49 29.16 -4.38
C VAL A 181 17.02 27.75 -3.94
N ARG A 182 16.30 27.07 -4.83
CA ARG A 182 15.90 25.68 -4.73
C ARG A 182 16.95 24.78 -5.35
N LYS A 183 17.99 24.47 -4.65
CA LYS A 183 18.92 23.36 -4.96
C LYS A 183 18.27 22.01 -4.66
N ASP A 184 16.98 21.90 -4.95
CA ASP A 184 16.14 20.82 -4.46
C ASP A 184 16.26 19.61 -5.37
N ASP A 185 16.30 18.46 -4.76
CA ASP A 185 16.03 17.18 -5.38
C ASP A 185 14.65 17.18 -6.06
N LEU A 186 14.64 17.28 -7.39
CA LEU A 186 13.41 17.21 -8.17
C LEU A 186 12.98 15.76 -8.44
N LEU A 187 13.85 14.79 -8.19
CA LEU A 187 13.51 13.39 -8.38
C LEU A 187 12.52 12.93 -7.29
N PHE A 188 12.84 13.22 -6.02
CA PHE A 188 12.01 12.84 -4.87
C PHE A 188 11.34 14.06 -4.19
N CYS A 189 11.39 15.23 -4.83
CA CYS A 189 10.83 16.49 -4.31
C CYS A 189 11.39 16.89 -2.93
N GLY A 190 12.63 16.52 -2.61
CA GLY A 190 13.26 16.79 -1.31
C GLY A 190 12.66 15.98 -0.15
N ALA A 191 11.95 14.89 -0.43
CA ALA A 191 11.37 14.03 0.59
C ALA A 191 12.49 13.34 1.41
N PRO A 192 12.43 13.38 2.76
CA PRO A 192 13.42 12.71 3.60
C PRO A 192 13.29 11.19 3.62
N HIS A 193 12.14 10.67 3.23
CA HIS A 193 11.86 9.23 3.23
C HIS A 193 11.16 8.80 1.96
N LEU A 194 11.37 7.52 1.58
CA LEU A 194 10.68 6.90 0.46
C LEU A 194 9.95 5.64 0.90
N PHE A 195 8.78 5.41 0.33
CA PHE A 195 8.03 4.17 0.45
C PHE A 195 7.72 3.62 -0.94
N ILE A 196 7.91 2.32 -1.12
CA ILE A 196 7.69 1.62 -2.38
C ILE A 196 6.95 0.33 -2.07
N ALA A 197 5.72 0.21 -2.56
CA ALA A 197 5.02 -1.07 -2.60
C ALA A 197 5.44 -1.82 -3.86
N HIS A 198 5.86 -3.06 -3.71
CA HIS A 198 6.31 -3.87 -4.82
C HIS A 198 5.87 -5.33 -4.68
N GLU A 199 5.66 -5.97 -5.78
CA GLU A 199 5.26 -7.38 -5.84
C GLU A 199 5.85 -8.01 -7.10
N ARG A 200 6.15 -9.30 -7.04
CA ARG A 200 6.59 -10.05 -8.20
C ARG A 200 5.55 -9.97 -9.31
N CYS A 201 5.95 -9.42 -10.45
CA CYS A 201 5.07 -9.16 -11.60
C CYS A 201 5.38 -10.16 -12.72
N ALA A 202 4.81 -11.37 -12.62
CA ALA A 202 5.07 -12.44 -13.58
C ALA A 202 3.82 -13.26 -13.93
N GLY A 203 3.78 -13.76 -15.17
CA GLY A 203 2.72 -14.64 -15.66
C GLY A 203 1.36 -13.95 -15.81
N LYS A 204 0.30 -14.74 -15.76
CA LYS A 204 -1.08 -14.27 -16.01
C LYS A 204 -1.67 -13.34 -14.94
N TRP A 205 -1.03 -13.24 -13.78
CA TRP A 205 -1.47 -12.40 -12.65
C TRP A 205 -0.64 -11.12 -12.51
N ALA A 206 0.18 -10.79 -13.52
CA ALA A 206 1.05 -9.62 -13.48
C ALA A 206 0.28 -8.30 -13.28
N GLU A 207 -0.89 -8.17 -13.90
CA GLU A 207 -1.72 -6.97 -13.73
C GLU A 207 -2.32 -6.88 -12.31
N ASP A 208 -2.71 -8.01 -11.70
CA ASP A 208 -3.20 -8.03 -10.32
C ASP A 208 -2.12 -7.57 -9.33
N SER A 209 -0.86 -7.97 -9.55
CA SER A 209 0.29 -7.52 -8.75
C SER A 209 0.49 -6.00 -8.83
N LYS A 210 0.35 -5.42 -10.02
CA LYS A 210 0.41 -3.95 -10.19
C LYS A 210 -0.73 -3.25 -9.43
N VAL A 211 -1.96 -3.76 -9.57
CA VAL A 211 -3.13 -3.21 -8.88
C VAL A 211 -2.96 -3.27 -7.37
N ASN A 212 -2.49 -4.41 -6.83
CA ASN A 212 -2.21 -4.56 -5.41
C ASN A 212 -1.21 -3.49 -4.90
N CYS A 213 -0.12 -3.25 -5.64
CA CYS A 213 0.87 -2.23 -5.29
C CYS A 213 0.28 -0.81 -5.34
N ILE A 214 -0.58 -0.50 -6.32
CA ILE A 214 -1.24 0.82 -6.42
C ILE A 214 -2.20 1.04 -5.26
N ILE A 215 -2.99 0.03 -4.90
CA ILE A 215 -3.88 0.07 -3.73
C ILE A 215 -3.06 0.32 -2.47
N ALA A 216 -2.00 -0.46 -2.24
CA ALA A 216 -1.14 -0.29 -1.09
C ALA A 216 -0.52 1.12 -1.01
N THR A 217 -0.10 1.67 -2.14
CA THR A 217 0.42 3.04 -2.22
C THR A 217 -0.60 4.07 -1.77
N ALA A 218 -1.87 3.93 -2.19
CA ALA A 218 -2.94 4.84 -1.81
C ALA A 218 -3.28 4.75 -0.31
N TYR A 219 -3.29 3.54 0.26
CA TYR A 219 -3.48 3.35 1.70
C TYR A 219 -2.34 3.98 2.52
N PHE A 220 -1.10 3.79 2.09
CA PHE A 220 0.05 4.41 2.76
C PHE A 220 0.00 5.94 2.72
N GLU A 221 -0.41 6.54 1.59
CA GLU A 221 -0.61 7.99 1.49
C GLU A 221 -1.61 8.49 2.53
N LEU A 222 -2.76 7.81 2.66
CA LEU A 222 -3.80 8.19 3.63
C LEU A 222 -3.31 8.05 5.07
N LEU A 223 -2.59 6.96 5.40
CA LEU A 223 -1.99 6.78 6.72
C LEU A 223 -1.01 7.89 7.05
N CYS A 224 -0.09 8.23 6.15
CA CYS A 224 0.84 9.34 6.35
C CYS A 224 0.10 10.65 6.66
N ASN A 225 -0.92 10.98 5.85
CA ASN A 225 -1.69 12.21 6.04
C ASN A 225 -2.47 12.20 7.37
N ALA A 226 -2.98 11.04 7.80
CA ALA A 226 -3.64 10.88 9.10
C ALA A 226 -2.68 11.13 10.28
N HIS A 227 -1.39 10.80 10.10
CA HIS A 227 -0.33 11.09 11.07
C HIS A 227 0.30 12.50 10.92
N GLY A 228 -0.31 13.38 10.10
CA GLY A 228 0.18 14.74 9.89
C GLY A 228 1.44 14.83 9.02
N LEU A 229 1.79 13.75 8.32
CA LEU A 229 2.89 13.72 7.36
C LEU A 229 2.42 14.15 5.98
N GLY A 230 3.29 14.85 5.27
CA GLY A 230 3.10 15.15 3.85
C GLY A 230 3.54 13.98 2.98
N THR A 231 2.89 13.82 1.82
CA THR A 231 3.23 12.79 0.84
C THR A 231 3.23 13.33 -0.58
N THR A 232 4.01 12.72 -1.45
CA THR A 232 3.90 12.90 -2.91
C THR A 232 4.06 11.54 -3.59
N ILE A 233 3.06 11.12 -4.35
CA ILE A 233 3.10 9.89 -5.16
C ILE A 233 3.70 10.24 -6.52
N MET A 234 4.72 9.49 -6.93
CA MET A 234 5.50 9.79 -8.11
C MET A 234 5.73 8.51 -8.94
N SER A 235 5.46 8.59 -10.25
CA SER A 235 5.81 7.53 -11.21
C SER A 235 7.18 7.74 -11.85
N TYR A 236 7.52 9.01 -12.11
CA TYR A 236 8.77 9.35 -12.80
C TYR A 236 10.04 8.83 -12.09
N PRO A 237 10.22 8.95 -10.76
CA PRO A 237 11.38 8.36 -10.11
C PRO A 237 11.48 6.84 -10.28
N ALA A 238 10.35 6.14 -10.32
CA ALA A 238 10.35 4.71 -10.57
C ALA A 238 10.88 4.38 -11.98
N GLU A 239 10.49 5.17 -12.98
CA GLU A 239 11.00 5.06 -14.36
C GLU A 239 12.50 5.34 -14.42
N VAL A 240 12.97 6.44 -13.80
CA VAL A 240 14.40 6.77 -13.74
C VAL A 240 15.21 5.64 -13.11
N LEU A 241 14.76 5.12 -11.98
CA LEU A 241 15.48 4.06 -11.28
C LEU A 241 15.47 2.74 -12.04
N ASN A 242 14.36 2.38 -12.68
CA ASN A 242 14.25 1.12 -13.42
C ASN A 242 15.00 1.13 -14.75
N GLU A 243 15.04 2.25 -15.47
CA GLU A 243 15.52 2.31 -16.85
C GLU A 243 16.82 3.08 -17.01
N LEU A 244 17.03 4.15 -16.24
CA LEU A 244 18.14 5.08 -16.47
C LEU A 244 19.26 4.95 -15.43
N ALA A 245 18.95 4.57 -14.18
CA ALA A 245 19.90 4.57 -13.08
C ALA A 245 19.95 3.24 -12.32
N PRO A 246 20.44 2.16 -12.96
CA PRO A 246 20.44 0.83 -12.37
C PRO A 246 21.27 0.73 -11.08
N GLU A 247 22.30 1.55 -10.91
CA GLU A 247 23.11 1.62 -9.70
C GLU A 247 22.28 2.14 -8.52
N ALA A 248 21.54 3.23 -8.73
CA ALA A 248 20.62 3.78 -7.74
C ALA A 248 19.47 2.80 -7.45
N ARG A 249 18.96 2.11 -8.48
CA ARG A 249 17.94 1.07 -8.34
C ARG A 249 18.41 -0.09 -7.45
N ALA A 250 19.67 -0.51 -7.61
CA ALA A 250 20.25 -1.58 -6.78
C ALA A 250 20.30 -1.20 -5.29
N MET A 251 20.41 0.08 -4.96
CA MET A 251 20.42 0.56 -3.57
C MET A 251 19.09 0.36 -2.83
N LEU A 252 18.00 0.10 -3.55
CA LEU A 252 16.68 -0.18 -2.98
C LEU A 252 16.53 -1.63 -2.49
N ASN A 253 17.41 -2.54 -2.91
CA ASN A 253 17.34 -3.99 -2.61
C ASN A 253 16.02 -4.66 -3.02
N ILE A 254 15.33 -4.12 -4.03
CA ILE A 254 14.09 -4.70 -4.55
C ILE A 254 14.43 -5.64 -5.71
N PRO A 255 13.91 -6.89 -5.75
CA PRO A 255 14.15 -7.81 -6.85
C PRO A 255 13.79 -7.23 -8.22
N LYS A 256 14.54 -7.62 -9.26
CA LYS A 256 14.36 -7.06 -10.61
C LYS A 256 13.02 -7.44 -11.26
N ASP A 257 12.47 -8.58 -10.90
CA ASP A 257 11.18 -9.10 -11.39
C ASP A 257 9.96 -8.56 -10.61
N HIS A 258 10.19 -7.63 -9.66
CA HIS A 258 9.12 -6.94 -8.96
C HIS A 258 8.71 -5.65 -9.68
N TYR A 259 7.41 -5.42 -9.73
CA TYR A 259 6.84 -4.14 -10.15
C TYR A 259 7.13 -3.05 -9.13
N THR A 260 7.60 -1.89 -9.58
CA THR A 260 7.94 -0.73 -8.75
C THR A 260 7.46 0.56 -9.45
N GLY A 261 6.19 0.60 -9.85
CA GLY A 261 5.68 1.68 -10.70
C GLY A 261 5.44 3.02 -9.99
N LEU A 262 5.36 3.02 -8.66
CA LEU A 262 5.11 4.23 -7.87
C LEU A 262 6.06 4.31 -6.68
N ILE A 263 6.57 5.52 -6.45
CA ILE A 263 7.36 5.85 -5.25
C ILE A 263 6.64 6.94 -4.49
N VAL A 264 6.48 6.77 -3.19
CA VAL A 264 5.94 7.80 -2.29
C VAL A 264 7.10 8.46 -1.56
N GLY A 265 7.29 9.75 -1.81
CA GLY A 265 8.10 10.59 -0.93
C GLY A 265 7.25 11.03 0.26
N PHE A 266 7.77 10.92 1.49
CA PHE A 266 7.02 11.31 2.68
C PHE A 266 7.92 11.94 3.76
N GLY A 267 7.31 12.70 4.66
CA GLY A 267 7.98 13.37 5.77
C GLY A 267 7.16 14.50 6.37
N TYR A 268 7.72 15.23 7.32
CA TYR A 268 7.05 16.40 7.87
C TYR A 268 6.97 17.52 6.82
N PRO A 269 5.75 18.07 6.54
CA PRO A 269 5.60 19.15 5.58
C PRO A 269 6.22 20.45 6.13
N GLU A 270 6.98 21.16 5.29
CA GLU A 270 7.48 22.50 5.60
C GLU A 270 6.34 23.54 5.60
N ILE A 271 5.36 23.32 4.71
CA ILE A 271 4.24 24.26 4.51
C ILE A 271 3.00 23.72 5.22
N LYS A 272 2.45 24.53 6.12
CA LYS A 272 1.14 24.27 6.75
C LYS A 272 0.07 25.06 6.01
N TYR A 273 -0.92 24.35 5.47
CA TYR A 273 -2.06 24.99 4.83
C TYR A 273 -3.07 25.45 5.87
N ALA A 274 -3.45 26.74 5.80
CA ALA A 274 -4.47 27.30 6.68
C ALA A 274 -5.89 26.82 6.34
N ARG A 275 -6.11 26.34 5.11
CA ARG A 275 -7.43 25.91 4.60
C ARG A 275 -7.27 24.78 3.58
N GLY A 276 -8.33 24.00 3.40
CA GLY A 276 -8.48 23.12 2.26
C GLY A 276 -8.61 23.90 0.93
N VAL A 277 -8.35 23.24 -0.19
CA VAL A 277 -8.64 23.84 -1.50
C VAL A 277 -10.06 23.52 -1.91
N GLN A 278 -10.72 24.53 -2.50
CA GLN A 278 -11.99 24.37 -3.19
C GLN A 278 -11.70 23.87 -4.61
N LYS A 279 -12.39 22.81 -5.01
CA LYS A 279 -12.27 22.25 -6.37
C LYS A 279 -13.56 22.55 -7.11
N ASP A 280 -13.47 23.28 -8.22
CA ASP A 280 -14.60 23.58 -9.10
C ASP A 280 -15.11 22.34 -9.87
N ARG A 281 -14.43 21.22 -9.75
CA ARG A 281 -14.76 19.98 -10.45
C ARG A 281 -15.54 19.05 -9.54
N THR A 282 -16.78 18.78 -9.92
CA THR A 282 -17.53 17.65 -9.39
C THR A 282 -17.06 16.34 -10.03
N ALA A 283 -17.13 15.26 -9.29
CA ALA A 283 -16.88 13.94 -9.86
C ALA A 283 -17.88 13.67 -10.99
N LYS A 284 -17.39 13.16 -12.13
CA LYS A 284 -18.29 12.69 -13.21
C LYS A 284 -18.86 11.35 -12.77
N ILE A 285 -20.13 11.33 -12.42
CA ILE A 285 -20.82 10.16 -11.88
C ILE A 285 -21.88 9.70 -12.89
N HIS A 286 -21.75 8.45 -13.34
CA HIS A 286 -22.76 7.78 -14.13
C HIS A 286 -23.53 6.80 -13.23
N ARG A 287 -24.81 7.04 -13.04
CA ARG A 287 -25.67 6.15 -12.25
C ARG A 287 -26.51 5.28 -13.20
N CYS A 288 -26.30 3.98 -13.15
CA CYS A 288 -27.18 3.01 -13.82
C CYS A 288 -28.41 2.80 -12.94
N THR A 289 -29.43 3.66 -13.09
CA THR A 289 -30.73 3.46 -12.46
C THR A 289 -31.60 2.72 -13.45
N GLY A 290 -32.16 1.55 -13.07
CA GLY A 290 -32.99 0.69 -13.93
C GLY A 290 -34.36 1.28 -14.31
N LYS A 291 -34.43 2.56 -14.63
CA LYS A 291 -35.56 3.22 -15.29
C LYS A 291 -35.05 3.75 -16.62
N THR A 292 -35.29 2.95 -17.67
CA THR A 292 -35.41 3.46 -19.04
C THR A 292 -36.73 4.20 -19.17
#